data_854b5480f8665e99b1e601999be62086
#
_entry.id   854b5480f8665e99b1e601999be62086
#
_cell.length_a   1.000
_cell.length_b   1.000
_cell.length_c   1.000
_cell.angle_alpha   90.00
_cell.angle_beta   90.00
_cell.angle_gamma   90.00
#
_symmetry.space_group_name_H-M   'P 1'
#
loop_
_entity.id
_entity.type
_entity.pdbx_description
1 polymer ?
#
loop_
_entity_poly.entity_id
_entity_poly.type
_entity_poly.pdbx_seq_one_letter_code
_entity_poly.pdbx_strand_id
1 'polypeptide(L)'
;LGLVDNFMQFIEIFGRVVDHEGGYVNNPDDPGGETKWGISKRAYPNLIIKELTREDAINIYRYDFWNKLELDSWTDVVQFQIFDFAVNSGIQTAIRYLQRAVNVADDGYWGPVSKFAASSMIESDIIMRLNAERLDFMTRLKNWPNASKGWARRIAQNLRYGALDS
;
A
#
# COMPACT_ATOMS: atom_id res chain seq x y z
N LEU A 1 14.76 -13.85 -17.05
CA LEU A 1 14.48 -14.37 -15.70
C LEU A 1 13.90 -13.27 -14.79
N GLY A 2 14.51 -12.09 -14.65
CA GLY A 2 14.08 -11.06 -13.69
C GLY A 2 12.67 -10.49 -13.86
N LEU A 3 12.14 -10.36 -15.09
CA LEU A 3 10.81 -9.79 -15.32
C LEU A 3 9.66 -10.73 -14.90
N VAL A 4 9.86 -12.03 -15.06
CA VAL A 4 8.87 -13.04 -14.66
C VAL A 4 8.83 -13.15 -13.15
N ASP A 5 9.99 -13.13 -12.49
CA ASP A 5 10.09 -13.21 -11.03
C ASP A 5 9.44 -11.98 -10.38
N ASN A 6 9.69 -10.76 -10.89
CA ASN A 6 9.07 -9.53 -10.38
C ASN A 6 7.55 -9.50 -10.55
N PHE A 7 7.04 -10.08 -11.65
CA PHE A 7 5.58 -10.16 -11.86
C PHE A 7 4.93 -11.15 -10.89
N MET A 8 5.52 -12.33 -10.71
CA MET A 8 5.01 -13.33 -9.77
C MET A 8 4.99 -12.80 -8.34
N GLN A 9 6.01 -12.05 -7.95
CA GLN A 9 6.07 -11.39 -6.66
C GLN A 9 5.01 -10.31 -6.48
N PHE A 10 4.78 -9.47 -7.49
CA PHE A 10 3.69 -8.51 -7.46
C PHE A 10 2.34 -9.21 -7.26
N ILE A 11 2.07 -10.33 -7.94
CA ILE A 11 0.82 -11.10 -7.81
C ILE A 11 0.64 -11.63 -6.38
N GLU A 12 1.70 -12.12 -5.75
CA GLU A 12 1.64 -12.56 -4.35
C GLU A 12 1.29 -11.42 -3.41
N ILE A 13 1.97 -10.28 -3.55
CA ILE A 13 1.72 -9.07 -2.75
C ILE A 13 0.32 -8.53 -3.00
N PHE A 14 -0.14 -8.48 -4.25
CA PHE A 14 -1.51 -8.13 -4.61
C PHE A 14 -2.52 -9.03 -3.88
N GLY A 15 -2.27 -10.33 -3.85
CA GLY A 15 -3.12 -11.28 -3.12
C GLY A 15 -3.24 -10.95 -1.63
N ARG A 16 -2.12 -10.61 -0.98
CA ARG A 16 -2.11 -10.23 0.44
C ARG A 16 -2.93 -8.96 0.74
N VAL A 17 -2.98 -8.00 -0.20
CA VAL A 17 -3.56 -6.67 0.02
C VAL A 17 -4.99 -6.57 -0.49
N VAL A 18 -5.29 -7.13 -1.63
CA VAL A 18 -6.51 -6.86 -2.39
C VAL A 18 -7.49 -8.04 -2.42
N ASP A 19 -7.02 -9.28 -2.45
CA ASP A 19 -7.90 -10.45 -2.62
C ASP A 19 -8.92 -10.64 -1.48
N HIS A 20 -8.69 -10.06 -0.29
CA HIS A 20 -9.66 -10.12 0.81
C HIS A 20 -10.89 -9.24 0.58
N GLU A 21 -10.80 -8.24 -0.30
CA GLU A 21 -11.82 -7.22 -0.54
C GLU A 21 -12.44 -7.36 -1.93
N GLY A 22 -12.39 -8.55 -2.54
CA GLY A 22 -12.77 -8.79 -3.93
C GLY A 22 -14.26 -8.60 -4.27
N GLY A 23 -15.13 -8.52 -3.28
CA GLY A 23 -16.58 -8.39 -3.47
C GLY A 23 -17.01 -7.02 -3.99
N TYR A 24 -18.07 -7.03 -4.82
CA TYR A 24 -18.77 -5.80 -5.21
C TYR A 24 -19.64 -5.30 -4.05
N VAL A 25 -19.48 -4.03 -3.73
CA VAL A 25 -20.28 -3.32 -2.73
C VAL A 25 -20.81 -2.04 -3.37
N ASN A 26 -22.08 -1.77 -3.18
CA ASN A 26 -22.71 -0.49 -3.52
C ASN A 26 -23.47 0.01 -2.30
N ASN A 27 -22.78 0.80 -1.46
CA ASN A 27 -23.37 1.41 -0.29
C ASN A 27 -23.66 2.89 -0.59
N PRO A 28 -24.92 3.34 -0.64
CA PRO A 28 -25.25 4.74 -0.88
C PRO A 28 -24.67 5.72 0.15
N ASP A 29 -24.38 5.24 1.37
CA ASP A 29 -23.81 6.04 2.45
C ASP A 29 -22.28 6.13 2.39
N ASP A 30 -21.65 5.36 1.48
CA ASP A 30 -20.21 5.40 1.29
C ASP A 30 -19.84 6.52 0.31
N PRO A 31 -18.97 7.49 0.71
CA PRO A 31 -18.51 8.55 -0.18
C PRO A 31 -17.78 8.04 -1.43
N GLY A 32 -17.27 6.82 -1.41
CA GLY A 32 -16.63 6.16 -2.56
C GLY A 32 -17.60 5.63 -3.60
N GLY A 33 -18.87 5.41 -3.21
CA GLY A 33 -19.91 4.79 -4.05
C GLY A 33 -19.65 3.30 -4.28
N GLU A 34 -19.90 2.84 -5.51
CA GLU A 34 -19.59 1.45 -5.89
C GLU A 34 -18.10 1.12 -5.70
N THR A 35 -17.82 -0.04 -5.14
CA THR A 35 -16.44 -0.53 -4.92
C THR A 35 -16.34 -2.00 -5.26
N LYS A 36 -15.27 -2.40 -5.93
CA LYS A 36 -14.90 -3.80 -6.19
C LYS A 36 -13.40 -3.91 -6.26
N TRP A 37 -12.82 -4.95 -5.65
CA TRP A 37 -11.37 -5.12 -5.57
C TRP A 37 -10.65 -3.91 -4.94
N GLY A 38 -11.30 -3.16 -4.04
CA GLY A 38 -10.78 -1.92 -3.49
C GLY A 38 -10.80 -0.72 -4.46
N ILE A 39 -11.31 -0.91 -5.68
CA ILE A 39 -11.41 0.12 -6.71
C ILE A 39 -12.79 0.78 -6.63
N SER A 40 -12.82 2.09 -6.35
CA SER A 40 -14.06 2.85 -6.17
C SER A 40 -14.48 3.61 -7.42
N LYS A 41 -15.78 3.79 -7.58
CA LYS A 41 -16.35 4.63 -8.65
C LYS A 41 -15.86 6.07 -8.56
N ARG A 42 -15.65 6.57 -7.35
CA ARG A 42 -15.12 7.92 -7.13
C ARG A 42 -13.71 8.07 -7.68
N ALA A 43 -12.83 7.10 -7.45
CA ALA A 43 -11.45 7.14 -7.94
C ALA A 43 -11.36 6.87 -9.45
N TYR A 44 -12.26 6.07 -9.98
CA TYR A 44 -12.30 5.66 -11.39
C TYR A 44 -13.68 5.88 -12.00
N PRO A 45 -14.10 7.13 -12.22
CA PRO A 45 -15.47 7.47 -12.64
C PRO A 45 -15.87 6.91 -14.01
N ASN A 46 -14.89 6.61 -14.84
CA ASN A 46 -15.12 6.09 -16.20
C ASN A 46 -15.24 4.55 -16.26
N LEU A 47 -14.93 3.84 -15.17
CA LEU A 47 -15.01 2.38 -15.12
C LEU A 47 -16.41 1.92 -14.71
N ILE A 48 -16.84 0.79 -15.26
CA ILE A 48 -18.03 0.06 -14.79
C ILE A 48 -17.57 -0.88 -13.67
N ILE A 49 -17.65 -0.37 -12.44
CA ILE A 49 -17.06 -1.03 -11.25
C ILE A 49 -17.58 -2.46 -11.07
N LYS A 50 -18.88 -2.68 -11.29
CA LYS A 50 -19.52 -3.98 -11.14
C LYS A 50 -18.92 -5.06 -12.05
N GLU A 51 -18.46 -4.66 -13.25
CA GLU A 51 -17.92 -5.57 -14.27
C GLU A 51 -16.42 -5.83 -14.14
N LEU A 52 -15.71 -5.12 -13.27
CA LEU A 52 -14.28 -5.33 -13.07
C LEU A 52 -13.98 -6.78 -12.73
N THR A 53 -13.03 -7.35 -13.47
CA THR A 53 -12.46 -8.66 -13.19
C THR A 53 -11.25 -8.52 -12.25
N ARG A 54 -10.78 -9.65 -11.68
CA ARG A 54 -9.54 -9.67 -10.91
C ARG A 54 -8.34 -9.24 -11.78
N GLU A 55 -8.32 -9.61 -13.05
CA GLU A 55 -7.27 -9.23 -14.00
C GLU A 55 -7.27 -7.72 -14.25
N ASP A 56 -8.43 -7.09 -14.39
CA ASP A 56 -8.54 -5.63 -14.49
C ASP A 56 -7.96 -4.95 -13.24
N ALA A 57 -8.28 -5.46 -12.07
CA ALA A 57 -7.75 -4.95 -10.81
C ALA A 57 -6.23 -5.10 -10.73
N ILE A 58 -5.66 -6.25 -11.10
CA ILE A 58 -4.22 -6.49 -11.18
C ILE A 58 -3.55 -5.43 -12.05
N ASN A 59 -4.09 -5.17 -13.24
CA ASN A 59 -3.55 -4.18 -14.15
C ASN A 59 -3.61 -2.76 -13.57
N ILE A 60 -4.75 -2.37 -12.98
CA ILE A 60 -4.92 -1.05 -12.35
C ILE A 60 -3.89 -0.85 -11.22
N TYR A 61 -3.77 -1.81 -10.30
CA TYR A 61 -2.82 -1.69 -9.20
C TYR A 61 -1.36 -1.73 -9.65
N ARG A 62 -1.05 -2.52 -10.69
CA ARG A 62 0.29 -2.53 -11.28
C ARG A 62 0.66 -1.18 -11.84
N TYR A 63 -0.19 -0.57 -12.66
CA TYR A 63 0.09 0.71 -13.32
C TYR A 63 -0.05 1.91 -12.40
N ASP A 64 -1.09 1.96 -11.56
CA ASP A 64 -1.42 3.16 -10.79
C ASP A 64 -0.73 3.23 -9.42
N PHE A 65 -0.23 2.11 -8.90
CA PHE A 65 0.47 2.06 -7.60
C PHE A 65 1.88 1.51 -7.71
N TRP A 66 2.04 0.27 -8.15
CA TRP A 66 3.33 -0.42 -8.15
C TRP A 66 4.39 0.30 -8.98
N ASN A 67 4.08 0.62 -10.24
CA ASN A 67 5.01 1.29 -11.15
C ASN A 67 5.29 2.73 -10.71
N LYS A 68 4.27 3.44 -10.20
CA LYS A 68 4.45 4.82 -9.72
C LYS A 68 5.32 4.91 -8.46
N LEU A 69 5.33 3.86 -7.65
CA LEU A 69 6.18 3.74 -6.47
C LEU A 69 7.56 3.14 -6.78
N GLU A 70 7.82 2.78 -8.04
CA GLU A 70 9.06 2.12 -8.49
C GLU A 70 9.38 0.87 -7.64
N LEU A 71 8.36 0.08 -7.28
CA LEU A 71 8.52 -1.00 -6.30
C LEU A 71 9.44 -2.13 -6.79
N ASP A 72 9.59 -2.32 -8.10
CA ASP A 72 10.55 -3.29 -8.63
C ASP A 72 12.02 -2.97 -8.27
N SER A 73 12.32 -1.75 -7.81
CA SER A 73 13.65 -1.34 -7.33
C SER A 73 13.88 -1.63 -5.85
N TRP A 74 12.86 -2.04 -5.12
CA TRP A 74 12.94 -2.36 -3.70
C TRP A 74 13.12 -3.86 -3.47
N THR A 75 13.60 -4.22 -2.29
CA THR A 75 13.63 -5.62 -1.86
C THR A 75 12.25 -6.11 -1.50
N ASP A 76 12.04 -7.39 -1.61
CA ASP A 76 10.79 -8.10 -1.39
C ASP A 76 10.12 -7.75 -0.06
N VAL A 77 10.95 -7.66 0.97
CA VAL A 77 10.52 -7.41 2.35
C VAL A 77 9.84 -6.04 2.49
N VAL A 78 10.37 -5.02 1.80
CA VAL A 78 9.88 -3.64 1.90
C VAL A 78 8.76 -3.35 0.90
N GLN A 79 8.75 -4.01 -0.25
CA GLN A 79 7.75 -3.82 -1.31
C GLN A 79 6.32 -3.95 -0.80
N PHE A 80 6.02 -5.03 -0.09
CA PHE A 80 4.70 -5.28 0.49
C PHE A 80 4.28 -4.15 1.44
N GLN A 81 5.17 -3.72 2.32
CA GLN A 81 4.87 -2.70 3.32
C GLN A 81 4.50 -1.36 2.69
N ILE A 82 5.24 -0.94 1.67
CA ILE A 82 4.99 0.29 0.93
C ILE A 82 3.70 0.18 0.12
N PHE A 83 3.51 -0.92 -0.60
CA PHE A 83 2.34 -1.15 -1.42
C PHE A 83 1.04 -1.16 -0.59
N ASP A 84 1.02 -1.90 0.51
CA ASP A 84 -0.13 -1.95 1.41
C ASP A 84 -0.46 -0.56 1.98
N PHE A 85 0.55 0.21 2.37
CA PHE A 85 0.33 1.58 2.85
C PHE A 85 -0.26 2.49 1.75
N ALA A 86 0.29 2.42 0.55
CA ALA A 86 -0.16 3.24 -0.58
C ALA A 86 -1.58 2.90 -1.02
N VAL A 87 -1.93 1.62 -1.09
CA VAL A 87 -3.29 1.17 -1.42
C VAL A 87 -4.30 1.66 -0.37
N ASN A 88 -3.94 1.60 0.90
CA ASN A 88 -4.82 1.97 2.00
C ASN A 88 -4.94 3.48 2.23
N SER A 89 -3.86 4.23 2.05
CA SER A 89 -3.78 5.66 2.45
C SER A 89 -3.35 6.61 1.33
N GLY A 90 -3.13 6.10 0.13
CA GLY A 90 -2.68 6.87 -1.03
C GLY A 90 -1.15 6.93 -1.16
N ILE A 91 -0.69 7.09 -2.40
CA ILE A 91 0.74 7.08 -2.76
C ILE A 91 1.50 8.22 -2.06
N GLN A 92 0.97 9.44 -2.08
CA GLN A 92 1.64 10.60 -1.47
C GLN A 92 1.80 10.43 0.04
N THR A 93 0.80 9.90 0.72
CA THR A 93 0.87 9.60 2.15
C THR A 93 1.94 8.55 2.42
N ALA A 94 1.94 7.46 1.67
CA ALA A 94 2.94 6.39 1.82
C ALA A 94 4.37 6.91 1.63
N ILE A 95 4.62 7.72 0.59
CA ILE A 95 5.93 8.32 0.33
C ILE A 95 6.37 9.22 1.49
N ARG A 96 5.53 10.13 1.96
CA ARG A 96 5.87 11.04 3.06
C ARG A 96 6.23 10.31 4.35
N TYR A 97 5.45 9.30 4.70
CA TYR A 97 5.72 8.53 5.91
C TYR A 97 6.92 7.58 5.77
N LEU A 98 7.18 7.09 4.55
CA LEU A 98 8.42 6.37 4.26
C LEU A 98 9.64 7.29 4.39
N GLN A 99 9.56 8.53 3.92
CA GLN A 99 10.60 9.54 4.10
C GLN A 99 10.90 9.80 5.59
N ARG A 100 9.86 9.92 6.43
CA ARG A 100 10.03 10.03 7.89
C ARG A 100 10.71 8.80 8.47
N ALA A 101 10.31 7.60 8.04
CA ALA A 101 10.91 6.36 8.50
C ALA A 101 12.40 6.27 8.21
N VAL A 102 12.85 6.82 7.07
CA VAL A 102 14.27 6.85 6.69
C VAL A 102 14.99 8.16 7.08
N ASN A 103 14.36 9.01 7.91
CA ASN A 103 14.92 10.24 8.48
C ASN A 103 15.32 11.31 7.44
N VAL A 104 14.52 11.51 6.41
CA VAL A 104 14.67 12.62 5.45
C VAL A 104 13.44 13.53 5.47
N ALA A 105 13.52 14.68 4.80
CA ALA A 105 12.39 15.59 4.67
C ALA A 105 11.21 14.91 3.97
N ASP A 106 10.00 15.04 4.53
CA ASP A 106 8.78 14.41 4.05
C ASP A 106 8.04 15.27 3.02
N ASP A 107 8.77 15.68 1.99
CA ASP A 107 8.26 16.56 0.91
C ASP A 107 7.35 15.82 -0.10
N GLY A 108 7.30 14.49 -0.05
CA GLY A 108 6.51 13.66 -0.96
C GLY A 108 7.19 13.39 -2.31
N TYR A 109 8.44 13.82 -2.49
CA TYR A 109 9.23 13.53 -3.68
C TYR A 109 10.23 12.41 -3.39
N TRP A 110 10.01 11.24 -4.00
CA TRP A 110 10.89 10.08 -3.83
C TRP A 110 12.10 10.20 -4.78
N GLY A 111 13.00 11.13 -4.45
CA GLY A 111 14.18 11.45 -5.24
C GLY A 111 15.47 10.82 -4.71
N PRO A 112 16.64 11.28 -5.22
CA PRO A 112 17.93 10.69 -4.89
C PRO A 112 18.27 10.69 -3.39
N VAL A 113 17.89 11.72 -2.65
CA VAL A 113 18.13 11.82 -1.19
C VAL A 113 17.37 10.74 -0.44
N SER A 114 16.08 10.58 -0.75
CA SER A 114 15.23 9.55 -0.14
C SER A 114 15.71 8.14 -0.48
N LYS A 115 16.06 7.92 -1.75
CA LYS A 115 16.59 6.62 -2.23
C LYS A 115 17.90 6.25 -1.54
N PHE A 116 18.81 7.19 -1.40
CA PHE A 116 20.08 6.98 -0.70
C PHE A 116 19.86 6.66 0.78
N ALA A 117 19.02 7.42 1.48
CA ALA A 117 18.73 7.17 2.88
C ALA A 117 18.13 5.77 3.09
N ALA A 118 17.17 5.38 2.24
CA ALA A 118 16.56 4.06 2.30
C ALA A 118 17.58 2.93 2.04
N SER A 119 18.44 3.08 1.02
CA SER A 119 19.47 2.07 0.70
C SER A 119 20.55 1.92 1.79
N SER A 120 20.70 2.94 2.63
CA SER A 120 21.66 2.95 3.74
C SER A 120 21.10 2.42 5.05
N MET A 121 19.79 2.11 5.10
CA MET A 121 19.12 1.62 6.30
C MET A 121 18.86 0.12 6.19
N ILE A 122 18.96 -0.57 7.31
CA ILE A 122 18.61 -2.00 7.39
C ILE A 122 17.11 -2.17 7.16
N GLU A 123 16.70 -3.14 6.35
CA GLU A 123 15.31 -3.36 5.95
C GLU A 123 14.36 -3.55 7.13
N SER A 124 14.78 -4.30 8.15
CA SER A 124 14.00 -4.47 9.38
C SER A 124 13.73 -3.14 10.09
N ASP A 125 14.70 -2.22 10.08
CA ASP A 125 14.50 -0.88 10.64
C ASP A 125 13.49 -0.07 9.83
N ILE A 126 13.54 -0.15 8.50
CA ILE A 126 12.56 0.50 7.63
C ILE A 126 11.17 -0.02 7.93
N ILE A 127 11.00 -1.34 8.05
CA ILE A 127 9.69 -1.97 8.32
C ILE A 127 9.15 -1.51 9.67
N MET A 128 9.96 -1.57 10.72
CA MET A 128 9.54 -1.18 12.07
C MET A 128 9.18 0.31 12.13
N ARG A 129 10.03 1.17 11.58
CA ARG A 129 9.80 2.63 11.57
C ARG A 129 8.59 3.01 10.72
N LEU A 130 8.44 2.42 9.53
CA LEU A 130 7.30 2.69 8.66
C LEU A 130 5.98 2.28 9.31
N ASN A 131 5.92 1.12 9.97
CA ASN A 131 4.72 0.68 10.67
C ASN A 131 4.44 1.54 11.92
N ALA A 132 5.47 2.00 12.62
CA ALA A 132 5.32 2.94 13.75
C ALA A 132 4.74 4.28 13.27
N GLU A 133 5.30 4.87 12.22
CA GLU A 133 4.80 6.10 11.62
C GLU A 133 3.37 5.94 11.11
N ARG A 134 3.07 4.81 10.47
CA ARG A 134 1.73 4.51 9.97
C ARG A 134 0.70 4.37 11.08
N LEU A 135 1.04 3.66 12.15
CA LEU A 135 0.14 3.51 13.30
C LEU A 135 -0.14 4.87 13.96
N ASP A 136 0.90 5.67 14.17
CA ASP A 136 0.76 7.01 14.72
C ASP A 136 -0.11 7.92 13.82
N PHE A 137 0.09 7.85 12.51
CA PHE A 137 -0.78 8.52 11.52
C PHE A 137 -2.25 8.10 11.67
N MET A 138 -2.52 6.80 11.76
CA MET A 138 -3.88 6.27 11.87
C MET A 138 -4.59 6.76 13.12
N THR A 139 -3.88 6.90 14.25
CA THR A 139 -4.46 7.39 15.52
C THR A 139 -4.98 8.82 15.42
N ARG A 140 -4.46 9.62 14.48
CA ARG A 140 -4.87 11.01 14.25
C ARG A 140 -6.03 11.16 13.27
N LEU A 141 -6.44 10.09 12.61
CA LEU A 141 -7.55 10.13 11.66
C LEU A 141 -8.90 10.22 12.38
N LYS A 142 -9.81 11.03 11.85
CA LYS A 142 -11.14 11.25 12.43
C LYS A 142 -11.90 9.94 12.68
N ASN A 143 -11.71 8.94 11.84
CA ASN A 143 -12.40 7.65 11.94
C ASN A 143 -11.68 6.65 12.89
N TRP A 144 -10.59 7.02 13.52
CA TRP A 144 -9.85 6.13 14.43
C TRP A 144 -10.74 5.47 15.50
N PRO A 145 -11.63 6.20 16.20
CA PRO A 145 -12.45 5.58 17.24
C PRO A 145 -13.29 4.40 16.74
N ASN A 146 -13.75 4.46 15.49
CA ASN A 146 -14.60 3.42 14.89
C ASN A 146 -13.78 2.32 14.19
N ALA A 147 -12.60 2.65 13.65
CA ALA A 147 -11.78 1.76 12.82
C ALA A 147 -10.55 1.20 13.56
N SER A 148 -10.25 1.67 14.76
CA SER A 148 -9.01 1.39 15.50
C SER A 148 -8.66 -0.09 15.60
N LYS A 149 -9.62 -0.94 15.90
CA LYS A 149 -9.42 -2.37 16.06
C LYS A 149 -8.96 -3.04 14.74
N GLY A 150 -9.61 -2.70 13.63
CA GLY A 150 -9.25 -3.22 12.31
C GLY A 150 -7.89 -2.70 11.84
N TRP A 151 -7.65 -1.41 12.03
CA TRP A 151 -6.39 -0.79 11.63
C TRP A 151 -5.19 -1.28 12.46
N ALA A 152 -5.35 -1.43 13.77
CA ALA A 152 -4.32 -2.01 14.63
C ALA A 152 -4.01 -3.46 14.25
N ARG A 153 -5.02 -4.27 13.93
CA ARG A 153 -4.84 -5.65 13.44
C ARG A 153 -4.10 -5.69 12.11
N ARG A 154 -4.36 -4.72 11.21
CA ARG A 154 -3.63 -4.61 9.94
C ARG A 154 -2.15 -4.35 10.18
N ILE A 155 -1.79 -3.41 11.06
CA ILE A 155 -0.39 -3.17 11.43
C ILE A 155 0.25 -4.42 12.04
N ALA A 156 -0.44 -5.08 12.96
CA ALA A 156 0.07 -6.34 13.54
C ALA A 156 0.33 -7.41 12.47
N GLN A 157 -0.56 -7.56 11.49
CA GLN A 157 -0.37 -8.50 10.39
C GLN A 157 0.79 -8.10 9.48
N ASN A 158 0.95 -6.80 9.20
CA ASN A 158 2.05 -6.31 8.38
C ASN A 158 3.41 -6.54 9.06
N LEU A 159 3.49 -6.40 10.38
CA LEU A 159 4.70 -6.75 11.13
C LEU A 159 5.00 -8.25 11.07
N ARG A 160 3.99 -9.13 11.11
CA ARG A 160 4.18 -10.58 10.92
C ARG A 160 4.69 -10.90 9.51
N TYR A 161 4.13 -10.25 8.47
CA TYR A 161 4.65 -10.38 7.12
C TYR A 161 6.10 -9.88 7.01
N GLY A 162 6.42 -8.76 7.65
CA GLY A 162 7.79 -8.27 7.71
C GLY A 162 8.76 -9.29 8.30
N ALA A 163 8.37 -9.96 9.38
CA ALA A 163 9.19 -11.02 10.00
C ALA A 163 9.28 -12.28 9.13
N LEU A 164 8.22 -12.60 8.37
CA LEU A 164 8.20 -13.77 7.49
C LEU A 164 9.06 -13.57 6.24
N ASP A 165 9.04 -12.36 5.69
CA ASP A 165 9.71 -12.01 4.44
C ASP A 165 11.21 -11.65 4.65
N SER A 166 11.63 -11.46 5.90
CA SER A 166 13.02 -11.06 6.25
C SER A 166 14.03 -12.19 6.20
#